data_dcee83a67988636c5540fbe087f03706
#
_entry.id   dcee83a67988636c5540fbe087f03706
#
_cell.length_a   1.000
_cell.length_b   1.000
_cell.length_c   1.000
_cell.angle_alpha   90.00
_cell.angle_beta   90.00
_cell.angle_gamma   90.00
#
_symmetry.space_group_name_H-M   'P 1'
#
loop_
_entity.id
_entity.type
_entity.pdbx_description
1 polymer ?
#
loop_
_entity_poly.entity_id
_entity_poly.type
_entity_poly.pdbx_seq_one_letter_code
_entity_poly.pdbx_strand_id
1 'polypeptide(L)'
;MTLTIPQLPLYWRFESALAPHPNIPETYDFVFDFEPSLNLLVEKKSEELLSILSQVYDAESNIGYLQEGTNLGATYGREYIKFLIESLPKPDKQTIADVGCGGCLLLEELRDLGFSVVGVDPSPIAINAARTKSIDLIPSMLDENSFPDSSIDYITQMDVLEHAYDPVELLSFERKALNENGFIFINVPNCEKSISLGDISMAIHQHVNMYTRYSLAKVVEAAGLFIHTMTISKYGSAIYCIATKNRSCSRLSAEDFKDFQADQLDFENLATQRVQKFQSLYEPFQDQNNGFYIFQRLLPYLCASGFSLHGRFFDNNTLWHNKFLDGVPGKIENYQDFLDNPTENLFIFSHSFSDEIIDSLSELGLPTRLFSQNTFFHD
;
A
#
# COMPACT_ATOMS: atom_id res chain seq x y z
N MET A 1 7.83 -8.34 23.28
CA MET A 1 7.44 -9.62 22.64
C MET A 1 7.09 -9.27 21.21
N THR A 2 7.75 -9.83 20.24
CA THR A 2 7.55 -9.43 18.82
C THR A 2 6.18 -9.95 18.36
N LEU A 3 5.32 -9.08 17.84
CA LEU A 3 4.01 -9.45 17.33
C LEU A 3 4.17 -10.18 15.98
N THR A 4 3.69 -11.44 15.95
CA THR A 4 3.72 -12.28 14.74
C THR A 4 2.31 -12.62 14.30
N ILE A 5 2.06 -12.51 13.00
CA ILE A 5 0.85 -13.02 12.33
C ILE A 5 1.28 -14.27 11.56
N PRO A 6 0.94 -15.48 12.05
CA PRO A 6 1.36 -16.72 11.40
C PRO A 6 0.61 -16.94 10.10
N GLN A 7 1.29 -17.51 9.12
CA GLN A 7 0.71 -17.97 7.86
C GLN A 7 -0.18 -16.94 7.15
N LEU A 8 0.23 -15.65 7.18
CA LEU A 8 -0.49 -14.61 6.44
C LEU A 8 -0.35 -14.88 4.94
N PRO A 9 -1.47 -14.90 4.16
CA PRO A 9 -1.39 -15.02 2.70
C PRO A 9 -0.54 -13.94 2.07
N LEU A 10 0.30 -14.34 1.11
CA LEU A 10 1.12 -13.40 0.33
C LEU A 10 0.27 -12.60 -0.67
N TYR A 11 -0.87 -13.12 -1.08
CA TYR A 11 -1.86 -12.59 -2.03
C TYR A 11 -1.26 -11.70 -3.13
N TRP A 12 -0.27 -12.24 -3.82
CA TRP A 12 0.50 -11.55 -4.84
C TRP A 12 -0.07 -11.69 -6.25
N ARG A 13 -0.97 -12.65 -6.50
CA ARG A 13 -1.60 -12.88 -7.81
C ARG A 13 -3.05 -13.33 -7.69
N PHE A 14 -3.82 -13.02 -8.72
CA PHE A 14 -5.19 -13.49 -8.93
C PHE A 14 -5.28 -14.27 -10.22
N GLU A 15 -5.62 -15.56 -10.16
CA GLU A 15 -5.63 -16.47 -11.29
C GLU A 15 -6.95 -17.21 -11.41
N SER A 16 -7.34 -17.58 -12.65
CA SER A 16 -8.53 -18.41 -12.90
C SER A 16 -8.37 -19.83 -12.38
N ALA A 17 -7.14 -20.32 -12.25
CA ALA A 17 -6.76 -21.58 -11.63
C ALA A 17 -5.36 -21.40 -11.01
N LEU A 18 -5.24 -21.64 -9.71
CA LEU A 18 -3.95 -21.60 -9.02
C LEU A 18 -3.23 -22.95 -9.15
N ALA A 19 -1.94 -22.86 -9.47
CA ALA A 19 -0.99 -23.93 -9.26
C ALA A 19 0.10 -23.40 -8.30
N PRO A 20 0.60 -24.19 -7.35
CA PRO A 20 1.68 -23.76 -6.46
C PRO A 20 2.86 -23.21 -7.25
N HIS A 21 3.35 -22.05 -6.85
CA HIS A 21 4.57 -21.50 -7.46
C HIS A 21 5.79 -22.20 -6.86
N PRO A 22 6.80 -22.60 -7.65
CA PRO A 22 7.93 -23.40 -7.13
C PRO A 22 8.77 -22.67 -6.07
N ASN A 23 8.79 -21.36 -6.10
CA ASN A 23 9.68 -20.56 -5.27
C ASN A 23 8.96 -19.49 -4.43
N ILE A 24 7.67 -19.28 -4.60
CA ILE A 24 6.87 -18.31 -3.83
C ILE A 24 5.86 -19.11 -3.02
N PRO A 25 5.93 -19.10 -1.68
CA PRO A 25 4.93 -19.78 -0.84
C PRO A 25 3.57 -19.08 -0.92
N GLU A 26 2.50 -19.81 -0.62
CA GLU A 26 1.15 -19.23 -0.55
C GLU A 26 0.98 -18.33 0.67
N THR A 27 1.66 -18.66 1.76
CA THR A 27 1.61 -17.93 3.04
C THR A 27 3.00 -17.77 3.60
N TYR A 28 3.22 -16.71 4.38
CA TYR A 28 4.44 -16.45 5.12
C TYR A 28 4.12 -15.81 6.48
N ASP A 29 4.97 -15.98 7.49
CA ASP A 29 4.76 -15.36 8.79
C ASP A 29 5.11 -13.87 8.70
N PHE A 30 4.13 -13.00 8.95
CA PHE A 30 4.37 -11.57 9.06
C PHE A 30 4.80 -11.22 10.49
N VAL A 31 5.97 -10.63 10.63
CA VAL A 31 6.53 -10.25 11.93
C VAL A 31 6.71 -8.74 11.97
N PHE A 32 5.97 -8.06 12.84
CA PHE A 32 6.21 -6.65 13.09
C PHE A 32 7.55 -6.45 13.80
N ASP A 33 8.33 -5.49 13.31
CA ASP A 33 9.60 -5.06 13.88
C ASP A 33 9.69 -3.53 13.84
N PHE A 34 10.71 -2.96 14.42
CA PHE A 34 10.84 -1.52 14.53
C PHE A 34 12.29 -1.09 14.24
N GLU A 35 12.42 -0.06 13.40
CA GLU A 35 13.69 0.58 13.13
C GLU A 35 13.82 1.87 13.97
N PRO A 36 14.51 1.81 15.13
CA PRO A 36 14.49 2.92 16.10
C PRO A 36 15.09 4.21 15.56
N SER A 37 16.11 4.13 14.68
CA SER A 37 16.81 5.29 14.14
C SER A 37 15.89 6.15 13.27
N LEU A 38 14.94 5.51 12.60
CA LEU A 38 13.96 6.12 11.70
C LEU A 38 12.57 6.28 12.36
N ASN A 39 12.38 5.72 13.55
CA ASN A 39 11.07 5.59 14.19
C ASN A 39 10.04 4.91 13.26
N LEU A 40 10.46 3.88 12.55
CA LEU A 40 9.70 3.25 11.50
C LEU A 40 9.26 1.84 11.91
N LEU A 41 7.95 1.59 11.90
CA LEU A 41 7.40 0.26 12.03
C LEU A 41 7.57 -0.48 10.70
N VAL A 42 8.10 -1.69 10.75
CA VAL A 42 8.47 -2.46 9.55
C VAL A 42 8.00 -3.91 9.67
N GLU A 43 7.88 -4.61 8.56
CA GLU A 43 7.97 -6.05 8.56
C GLU A 43 9.42 -6.46 8.80
N LYS A 44 9.64 -7.47 9.66
CA LYS A 44 10.99 -7.94 10.00
C LYS A 44 11.71 -8.40 8.74
N LYS A 45 12.75 -7.67 8.38
CA LYS A 45 13.54 -7.92 7.19
C LYS A 45 14.38 -9.19 7.35
N SER A 46 14.39 -10.06 6.33
CA SER A 46 15.21 -11.27 6.24
C SER A 46 15.61 -11.51 4.79
N GLU A 47 16.70 -12.26 4.57
CA GLU A 47 17.13 -12.66 3.23
C GLU A 47 16.05 -13.50 2.52
N GLU A 48 15.31 -14.32 3.29
CA GLU A 48 14.22 -15.13 2.78
C GLU A 48 13.07 -14.28 2.28
N LEU A 49 12.58 -13.32 3.10
CA LEU A 49 11.52 -12.38 2.70
C LEU A 49 11.94 -11.57 1.46
N LEU A 50 13.17 -11.05 1.45
CA LEU A 50 13.69 -10.32 0.30
C LEU A 50 13.68 -11.17 -0.98
N SER A 51 14.12 -12.43 -0.87
CA SER A 51 14.09 -13.37 -2.01
C SER A 51 12.67 -13.65 -2.49
N ILE A 52 11.70 -13.81 -1.58
CA ILE A 52 10.30 -14.01 -1.91
C ILE A 52 9.74 -12.78 -2.64
N LEU A 53 9.92 -11.59 -2.09
CA LEU A 53 9.40 -10.35 -2.66
C LEU A 53 10.04 -10.03 -4.02
N SER A 54 11.36 -10.26 -4.19
CA SER A 54 12.01 -10.11 -5.49
C SER A 54 11.33 -10.98 -6.56
N GLN A 55 11.04 -12.24 -6.24
CA GLN A 55 10.36 -13.15 -7.16
C GLN A 55 8.90 -12.73 -7.43
N VAL A 56 8.22 -12.15 -6.43
CA VAL A 56 6.86 -11.59 -6.62
C VAL A 56 6.89 -10.43 -7.61
N TYR A 57 7.90 -9.55 -7.55
CA TYR A 57 8.04 -8.43 -8.50
C TYR A 57 8.47 -8.88 -9.90
N ASP A 58 9.28 -9.93 -10.00
CA ASP A 58 9.67 -10.52 -11.29
C ASP A 58 8.53 -11.30 -11.94
N ALA A 59 7.61 -11.86 -11.15
CA ALA A 59 6.40 -12.48 -11.65
C ALA A 59 5.38 -11.41 -12.05
N GLU A 60 4.65 -11.61 -13.16
CA GLU A 60 3.59 -10.70 -13.60
C GLU A 60 2.46 -10.59 -12.58
N SER A 61 2.67 -9.81 -11.52
CA SER A 61 1.69 -9.56 -10.47
C SER A 61 0.79 -8.39 -10.86
N ASN A 62 -0.53 -8.59 -10.79
CA ASN A 62 -1.53 -7.58 -11.14
C ASN A 62 -2.10 -6.83 -9.93
N ILE A 63 -1.57 -7.05 -8.73
CA ILE A 63 -2.17 -6.51 -7.49
C ILE A 63 -1.98 -5.00 -7.37
N GLY A 64 -0.89 -4.43 -7.90
CA GLY A 64 -0.55 -3.00 -7.82
C GLY A 64 -1.35 -2.07 -8.76
N TYR A 65 -2.24 -2.60 -9.61
CA TYR A 65 -2.96 -1.82 -10.62
C TYR A 65 -4.24 -1.18 -10.11
N LEU A 66 -4.13 -0.34 -9.11
CA LEU A 66 -5.28 0.39 -8.58
C LEU A 66 -5.59 1.68 -9.35
N GLN A 67 -4.67 2.17 -10.18
CA GLN A 67 -4.77 3.47 -10.85
C GLN A 67 -5.65 3.46 -12.10
N GLU A 68 -5.79 2.32 -12.77
CA GLU A 68 -6.57 2.20 -14.01
C GLU A 68 -8.00 1.74 -13.72
N GLY A 69 -9.00 2.49 -14.14
CA GLY A 69 -10.41 2.13 -14.02
C GLY A 69 -11.30 3.19 -13.40
N THR A 70 -12.50 2.80 -12.97
CA THR A 70 -13.51 3.69 -12.36
C THR A 70 -13.75 3.42 -10.87
N ASN A 71 -12.96 2.59 -10.26
CA ASN A 71 -13.08 2.18 -8.85
C ASN A 71 -12.46 3.21 -7.88
N LEU A 72 -12.50 2.91 -6.59
CA LEU A 72 -11.92 3.75 -5.53
C LEU A 72 -10.41 3.96 -5.70
N GLY A 73 -9.69 2.95 -6.20
CA GLY A 73 -8.26 3.07 -6.48
C GLY A 73 -7.94 4.11 -7.55
N ALA A 74 -8.75 4.17 -8.61
CA ALA A 74 -8.61 5.21 -9.63
C ALA A 74 -8.92 6.61 -9.06
N THR A 75 -9.80 6.73 -8.07
CA THR A 75 -10.07 8.00 -7.38
C THR A 75 -8.87 8.42 -6.54
N TYR A 76 -8.26 7.49 -5.80
CA TYR A 76 -7.04 7.69 -5.04
C TYR A 76 -5.87 8.13 -5.93
N GLY A 77 -5.63 7.43 -7.04
CA GLY A 77 -4.59 7.79 -8.02
C GLY A 77 -4.78 9.18 -8.60
N ARG A 78 -6.02 9.54 -8.98
CA ARG A 78 -6.33 10.89 -9.52
C ARG A 78 -6.14 12.00 -8.48
N GLU A 79 -6.36 11.74 -7.21
CA GLU A 79 -6.09 12.71 -6.14
C GLU A 79 -4.60 13.05 -6.07
N TYR A 80 -3.73 12.04 -6.12
CA TYR A 80 -2.28 12.25 -6.14
C TYR A 80 -1.82 12.96 -7.42
N ILE A 81 -2.28 12.52 -8.58
CA ILE A 81 -1.96 13.17 -9.86
C ILE A 81 -2.33 14.66 -9.82
N LYS A 82 -3.52 14.98 -9.30
CA LYS A 82 -3.95 16.37 -9.13
C LYS A 82 -3.01 17.15 -8.20
N PHE A 83 -2.66 16.59 -7.03
CA PHE A 83 -1.72 17.19 -6.09
C PHE A 83 -0.36 17.47 -6.75
N LEU A 84 0.17 16.51 -7.51
CA LEU A 84 1.42 16.63 -8.22
C LEU A 84 1.35 17.77 -9.28
N ILE A 85 0.35 17.75 -10.15
CA ILE A 85 0.18 18.77 -11.21
C ILE A 85 0.01 20.18 -10.62
N GLU A 86 -0.77 20.34 -9.56
CA GLU A 86 -0.96 21.64 -8.89
C GLU A 86 0.31 22.14 -8.18
N SER A 87 1.24 21.24 -7.84
CA SER A 87 2.51 21.56 -7.21
C SER A 87 3.65 21.82 -8.19
N LEU A 88 3.53 21.36 -9.44
CA LEU A 88 4.53 21.55 -10.49
C LEU A 88 4.42 22.96 -11.10
N PRO A 89 5.55 23.57 -11.50
CA PRO A 89 5.53 24.79 -12.30
C PRO A 89 4.97 24.50 -13.71
N LYS A 90 4.72 25.56 -14.46
CA LYS A 90 4.39 25.41 -15.89
C LYS A 90 5.53 24.72 -16.63
N PRO A 91 5.23 23.75 -17.50
CA PRO A 91 6.25 23.04 -18.25
C PRO A 91 7.11 24.00 -19.11
N ASP A 92 8.43 23.84 -19.04
CA ASP A 92 9.43 24.49 -19.87
C ASP A 92 10.60 23.53 -20.12
N LYS A 93 10.30 22.39 -20.73
CA LYS A 93 11.27 21.31 -21.05
C LYS A 93 11.89 20.60 -19.85
N GLN A 94 11.32 20.75 -18.65
CA GLN A 94 11.79 19.99 -17.48
C GLN A 94 11.55 18.49 -17.68
N THR A 95 12.46 17.70 -17.12
CA THR A 95 12.38 16.25 -17.13
C THR A 95 11.79 15.74 -15.80
N ILE A 96 10.77 14.91 -15.92
CA ILE A 96 10.16 14.20 -14.78
C ILE A 96 10.46 12.72 -14.90
N ALA A 97 11.01 12.13 -13.84
CA ALA A 97 11.13 10.68 -13.69
C ALA A 97 10.02 10.17 -12.76
N ASP A 98 9.35 9.08 -13.13
CA ASP A 98 8.38 8.37 -12.31
C ASP A 98 8.95 7.00 -11.91
N VAL A 99 9.25 6.83 -10.62
CA VAL A 99 9.79 5.60 -10.07
C VAL A 99 8.63 4.70 -9.66
N GLY A 100 8.61 3.45 -10.15
CA GLY A 100 7.46 2.56 -10.01
C GLY A 100 6.29 2.98 -10.90
N CYS A 101 6.57 3.35 -12.16
CA CYS A 101 5.59 3.99 -13.06
C CYS A 101 4.45 3.07 -13.53
N GLY A 102 4.53 1.76 -13.28
CA GLY A 102 3.47 0.81 -13.61
C GLY A 102 2.92 0.96 -15.02
N GLY A 103 1.60 1.20 -15.15
CA GLY A 103 0.92 1.41 -16.46
C GLY A 103 1.26 2.71 -17.17
N CYS A 104 2.19 3.52 -16.66
CA CYS A 104 2.61 4.79 -17.22
C CYS A 104 1.47 5.82 -17.38
N LEU A 105 0.39 5.73 -16.59
CA LEU A 105 -0.74 6.66 -16.69
C LEU A 105 -0.31 8.08 -16.31
N LEU A 106 0.39 8.22 -15.19
CA LEU A 106 0.90 9.52 -14.72
C LEU A 106 1.87 10.15 -15.72
N LEU A 107 2.79 9.35 -16.27
CA LEU A 107 3.75 9.83 -17.29
C LEU A 107 3.06 10.29 -18.57
N GLU A 108 1.99 9.62 -18.99
CA GLU A 108 1.21 10.02 -20.16
C GLU A 108 0.56 11.40 -19.92
N GLU A 109 -0.07 11.63 -18.78
CA GLU A 109 -0.67 12.92 -18.43
C GLU A 109 0.38 14.03 -18.34
N LEU A 110 1.54 13.77 -17.72
CA LEU A 110 2.63 14.75 -17.61
C LEU A 110 3.25 15.10 -18.97
N ARG A 111 3.42 14.12 -19.85
CA ARG A 111 3.86 14.34 -21.23
C ARG A 111 2.88 15.22 -22.01
N ASP A 112 1.58 14.94 -21.86
CA ASP A 112 0.52 15.69 -22.55
C ASP A 112 0.43 17.15 -22.05
N LEU A 113 0.87 17.40 -20.81
CA LEU A 113 1.06 18.75 -20.27
C LEU A 113 2.31 19.46 -20.84
N GLY A 114 3.27 18.73 -21.42
CA GLY A 114 4.47 19.28 -22.05
C GLY A 114 5.78 19.05 -21.32
N PHE A 115 5.82 18.16 -20.32
CA PHE A 115 7.06 17.72 -19.70
C PHE A 115 7.78 16.67 -20.55
N SER A 116 9.10 16.59 -20.42
CA SER A 116 9.86 15.40 -20.81
C SER A 116 9.71 14.34 -19.72
N VAL A 117 9.39 13.10 -20.10
CA VAL A 117 9.06 12.05 -19.11
C VAL A 117 9.91 10.81 -19.30
N VAL A 118 10.25 10.15 -18.21
CA VAL A 118 10.94 8.84 -18.18
C VAL A 118 10.40 8.01 -17.02
N GLY A 119 10.09 6.73 -17.28
CA GLY A 119 9.69 5.76 -16.26
C GLY A 119 10.88 4.95 -15.75
N VAL A 120 10.77 4.46 -14.51
CA VAL A 120 11.66 3.43 -13.93
C VAL A 120 10.79 2.36 -13.31
N ASP A 121 10.80 1.16 -13.87
CA ASP A 121 9.97 0.05 -13.36
C ASP A 121 10.41 -1.28 -13.99
N PRO A 122 10.71 -2.34 -13.22
CA PRO A 122 11.13 -3.64 -13.76
C PRO A 122 9.98 -4.47 -14.32
N SER A 123 8.73 -4.14 -14.02
CA SER A 123 7.59 -5.02 -14.28
C SER A 123 7.31 -5.19 -15.78
N PRO A 124 6.91 -6.40 -16.21
CA PRO A 124 6.47 -6.63 -17.60
C PRO A 124 5.32 -5.72 -18.04
N ILE A 125 4.49 -5.30 -17.10
CA ILE A 125 3.36 -4.40 -17.36
C ILE A 125 3.87 -3.02 -17.71
N ALA A 126 4.82 -2.46 -16.96
CA ALA A 126 5.43 -1.17 -17.27
C ALA A 126 6.15 -1.20 -18.61
N ILE A 127 6.90 -2.26 -18.89
CA ILE A 127 7.59 -2.46 -20.17
C ILE A 127 6.60 -2.44 -21.34
N ASN A 128 5.47 -3.12 -21.19
CA ASN A 128 4.44 -3.19 -22.23
C ASN A 128 3.68 -1.85 -22.39
N ALA A 129 3.35 -1.20 -21.28
CA ALA A 129 2.70 0.11 -21.25
C ALA A 129 3.58 1.19 -21.88
N ALA A 130 4.85 1.28 -21.47
CA ALA A 130 5.81 2.24 -22.00
C ALA A 130 5.98 2.11 -23.53
N ARG A 131 6.11 0.86 -24.01
CA ARG A 131 6.18 0.59 -25.45
C ARG A 131 4.92 1.06 -26.18
N THR A 132 3.73 0.75 -25.63
CA THR A 132 2.45 1.11 -26.26
C THR A 132 2.22 2.61 -26.28
N LYS A 133 2.60 3.31 -25.21
CA LYS A 133 2.42 4.75 -25.02
C LYS A 133 3.59 5.59 -25.56
N SER A 134 4.64 4.94 -26.08
CA SER A 134 5.88 5.58 -26.56
C SER A 134 6.52 6.46 -25.47
N ILE A 135 6.67 5.89 -24.27
CA ILE A 135 7.34 6.50 -23.12
C ILE A 135 8.71 5.86 -22.93
N ASP A 136 9.73 6.66 -22.66
CA ASP A 136 11.05 6.17 -22.32
C ASP A 136 11.01 5.46 -20.95
N LEU A 137 11.57 4.25 -20.86
CA LEU A 137 11.57 3.43 -19.66
C LEU A 137 12.95 2.86 -19.37
N ILE A 138 13.36 2.92 -18.11
CA ILE A 138 14.44 2.13 -17.54
C ILE A 138 13.78 0.86 -16.96
N PRO A 139 13.93 -0.32 -17.60
CA PRO A 139 13.22 -1.55 -17.19
C PRO A 139 13.98 -2.28 -16.10
N SER A 140 14.23 -1.61 -14.98
CA SER A 140 14.93 -2.13 -13.80
C SER A 140 14.45 -1.42 -12.54
N MET A 141 14.82 -1.94 -11.37
CA MET A 141 14.77 -1.15 -10.14
C MET A 141 15.69 0.07 -10.26
N LEU A 142 15.33 1.17 -9.58
CA LEU A 142 16.19 2.35 -9.50
C LEU A 142 17.47 1.99 -8.72
N ASP A 143 18.61 2.35 -9.30
CA ASP A 143 19.93 2.19 -8.69
C ASP A 143 20.80 3.46 -8.88
N GLU A 144 22.02 3.42 -8.36
CA GLU A 144 22.98 4.54 -8.43
C GLU A 144 23.42 4.93 -9.87
N ASN A 145 23.17 4.07 -10.86
CA ASN A 145 23.57 4.23 -12.25
C ASN A 145 22.40 4.52 -13.20
N SER A 146 21.17 4.48 -12.67
CA SER A 146 19.94 4.65 -13.48
C SER A 146 19.88 6.02 -14.16
N PHE A 147 20.39 7.06 -13.50
CA PHE A 147 20.46 8.42 -14.04
C PHE A 147 21.84 9.05 -13.83
N PRO A 148 22.27 9.94 -14.74
CA PRO A 148 23.40 10.82 -14.46
C PRO A 148 23.12 11.73 -13.24
N ASP A 149 24.17 12.13 -12.54
CA ASP A 149 24.05 13.04 -11.40
C ASP A 149 23.41 14.37 -11.84
N SER A 150 22.44 14.85 -11.09
CA SER A 150 21.77 16.13 -11.30
C SER A 150 21.22 16.30 -12.73
N SER A 151 20.54 15.27 -13.24
CA SER A 151 19.98 15.24 -14.60
C SER A 151 18.44 15.34 -14.64
N ILE A 152 17.76 15.17 -13.52
CA ILE A 152 16.30 15.12 -13.42
C ILE A 152 15.79 16.34 -12.63
N ASP A 153 14.81 17.04 -13.17
CA ASP A 153 14.24 18.22 -12.52
C ASP A 153 13.22 17.85 -11.44
N TYR A 154 12.40 16.84 -11.71
CA TYR A 154 11.40 16.34 -10.77
C TYR A 154 11.38 14.82 -10.77
N ILE A 155 11.27 14.24 -9.58
CA ILE A 155 11.06 12.80 -9.42
C ILE A 155 9.72 12.61 -8.72
N THR A 156 8.94 11.63 -9.15
CA THR A 156 7.72 11.23 -8.47
C THR A 156 7.74 9.75 -8.19
N GLN A 157 7.13 9.36 -7.10
CA GLN A 157 6.87 7.98 -6.73
C GLN A 157 5.52 7.89 -6.01
N MET A 158 4.68 6.97 -6.46
CA MET A 158 3.38 6.72 -5.88
C MET A 158 3.26 5.27 -5.45
N ASP A 159 3.08 5.06 -4.14
CA ASP A 159 3.00 3.73 -3.55
C ASP A 159 4.24 2.86 -3.90
N VAL A 160 5.44 3.39 -3.62
CA VAL A 160 6.73 2.74 -3.91
C VAL A 160 7.59 2.62 -2.66
N LEU A 161 7.69 3.69 -1.85
CA LEU A 161 8.63 3.73 -0.75
C LEU A 161 8.29 2.74 0.37
N GLU A 162 7.01 2.38 0.53
CA GLU A 162 6.56 1.34 1.46
C GLU A 162 7.04 -0.06 1.05
N HIS A 163 7.36 -0.26 -0.23
CA HIS A 163 7.91 -1.50 -0.77
C HIS A 163 9.44 -1.57 -0.71
N ALA A 164 10.10 -0.43 -0.52
CA ALA A 164 11.55 -0.36 -0.55
C ALA A 164 12.18 -1.10 0.63
N TYR A 165 13.04 -2.08 0.36
CA TYR A 165 13.76 -2.80 1.42
C TYR A 165 14.69 -1.88 2.21
N ASP A 166 15.34 -0.93 1.55
CA ASP A 166 16.05 0.21 2.16
C ASP A 166 15.52 1.53 1.59
N PRO A 167 14.56 2.17 2.28
CA PRO A 167 13.96 3.40 1.80
C PRO A 167 14.93 4.60 1.82
N VAL A 168 15.94 4.59 2.68
CA VAL A 168 16.97 5.62 2.73
C VAL A 168 17.89 5.52 1.52
N GLU A 169 18.28 4.32 1.14
CA GLU A 169 19.09 4.06 -0.05
C GLU A 169 18.35 4.49 -1.32
N LEU A 170 17.07 4.10 -1.48
CA LEU A 170 16.24 4.49 -2.62
C LEU A 170 16.18 6.02 -2.78
N LEU A 171 15.85 6.74 -1.70
CA LEU A 171 15.82 8.21 -1.72
C LEU A 171 17.21 8.83 -1.96
N SER A 172 18.29 8.13 -1.60
CA SER A 172 19.67 8.59 -1.86
C SER A 172 20.00 8.51 -3.35
N PHE A 173 19.52 7.50 -4.08
CA PHE A 173 19.65 7.42 -5.54
C PHE A 173 18.84 8.52 -6.23
N GLU A 174 17.62 8.75 -5.78
CA GLU A 174 16.80 9.85 -6.28
C GLU A 174 17.45 11.22 -6.03
N ARG A 175 17.98 11.44 -4.82
CA ARG A 175 18.70 12.66 -4.48
C ARG A 175 19.92 12.88 -5.38
N LYS A 176 20.65 11.83 -5.75
CA LYS A 176 21.80 11.91 -6.66
C LYS A 176 21.37 12.35 -8.06
N ALA A 177 20.29 11.77 -8.57
CA ALA A 177 19.73 12.09 -9.89
C ALA A 177 19.09 13.48 -9.96
N LEU A 178 18.54 13.98 -8.86
CA LEU A 178 17.80 15.23 -8.79
C LEU A 178 18.68 16.46 -9.06
N ASN A 179 18.20 17.43 -9.82
CA ASN A 179 18.81 18.73 -10.00
C ASN A 179 18.83 19.54 -8.70
N GLU A 180 19.72 20.55 -8.57
CA GLU A 180 19.90 21.33 -7.34
C GLU A 180 18.62 22.01 -6.85
N ASN A 181 17.78 22.49 -7.77
CA ASN A 181 16.50 23.13 -7.45
C ASN A 181 15.29 22.24 -7.74
N GLY A 182 15.53 20.94 -7.89
CA GLY A 182 14.49 19.95 -8.14
C GLY A 182 13.73 19.51 -6.90
N PHE A 183 12.63 18.80 -7.13
CA PHE A 183 11.80 18.26 -6.06
C PHE A 183 11.48 16.78 -6.30
N ILE A 184 11.37 16.03 -5.21
CA ILE A 184 10.87 14.66 -5.17
C ILE A 184 9.47 14.69 -4.57
N PHE A 185 8.51 14.09 -5.25
CA PHE A 185 7.13 13.94 -4.83
C PHE A 185 6.89 12.51 -4.40
N ILE A 186 6.57 12.33 -3.12
CA ILE A 186 6.43 11.02 -2.48
C ILE A 186 4.98 10.85 -2.04
N ASN A 187 4.37 9.73 -2.41
CA ASN A 187 3.12 9.25 -1.86
C ASN A 187 3.34 7.90 -1.20
N VAL A 188 2.93 7.77 0.06
CA VAL A 188 2.93 6.51 0.82
C VAL A 188 1.63 6.34 1.59
N PRO A 189 1.19 5.11 1.89
CA PRO A 189 0.06 4.86 2.78
C PRO A 189 0.25 5.49 4.16
N ASN A 190 -0.80 6.10 4.68
CA ASN A 190 -0.81 6.67 6.01
C ASN A 190 -1.18 5.63 7.07
N CYS A 191 -0.22 5.21 7.87
CA CYS A 191 -0.42 4.22 8.93
C CYS A 191 -0.59 4.84 10.33
N GLU A 192 -0.67 6.18 10.48
CA GLU A 192 -0.74 6.85 11.78
C GLU A 192 -1.88 6.32 12.66
N LYS A 193 -3.09 6.27 12.11
CA LYS A 193 -4.25 5.77 12.85
C LYS A 193 -4.10 4.29 13.19
N SER A 194 -3.66 3.47 12.26
CA SER A 194 -3.46 2.03 12.49
C SER A 194 -2.43 1.78 13.57
N ILE A 195 -1.29 2.48 13.54
CA ILE A 195 -0.24 2.35 14.54
C ILE A 195 -0.75 2.81 15.92
N SER A 196 -1.40 3.96 16.01
CA SER A 196 -1.89 4.50 17.28
C SER A 196 -2.98 3.66 17.94
N LEU A 197 -3.69 2.84 17.16
CA LEU A 197 -4.75 1.95 17.63
C LEU A 197 -4.30 0.48 17.78
N GLY A 198 -3.08 0.12 17.39
CA GLY A 198 -2.64 -1.26 17.31
C GLY A 198 -3.40 -2.07 16.26
N ASP A 199 -3.82 -1.44 15.15
CA ASP A 199 -4.56 -2.09 14.09
C ASP A 199 -3.64 -2.83 13.13
N ILE A 200 -3.65 -4.16 13.21
CA ILE A 200 -2.81 -5.04 12.39
C ILE A 200 -3.34 -5.25 10.96
N SER A 201 -4.50 -4.68 10.62
CA SER A 201 -5.08 -4.82 9.27
C SER A 201 -4.22 -4.21 8.15
N MET A 202 -3.21 -3.42 8.53
CA MET A 202 -2.21 -2.86 7.61
C MET A 202 -1.12 -3.86 7.20
N ALA A 203 -1.04 -5.03 7.82
CA ALA A 203 -0.02 -6.04 7.52
C ALA A 203 -0.22 -6.63 6.12
N ILE A 204 0.69 -6.29 5.22
CA ILE A 204 0.77 -6.74 3.84
C ILE A 204 2.25 -6.98 3.54
N HIS A 205 2.64 -8.19 3.15
CA HIS A 205 4.05 -8.54 2.93
C HIS A 205 4.78 -7.65 1.93
N GLN A 206 4.07 -7.09 0.96
CA GLN A 206 4.67 -6.15 0.01
C GLN A 206 4.91 -4.77 0.62
N HIS A 207 4.19 -4.39 1.70
CA HIS A 207 4.38 -3.13 2.43
C HIS A 207 5.33 -3.34 3.60
N VAL A 208 6.62 -3.45 3.31
CA VAL A 208 7.65 -3.70 4.34
C VAL A 208 7.86 -2.50 5.28
N ASN A 209 7.40 -1.32 4.92
CA ASN A 209 7.51 -0.09 5.73
C ASN A 209 6.14 0.53 5.98
N MET A 210 5.83 0.84 7.24
CA MET A 210 4.55 1.43 7.66
C MET A 210 4.77 2.85 8.16
N TYR A 211 4.39 3.84 7.35
CA TYR A 211 4.74 5.23 7.58
C TYR A 211 3.75 5.99 8.46
N THR A 212 4.31 6.77 9.40
CA THR A 212 3.72 7.99 9.95
C THR A 212 4.39 9.19 9.29
N ARG A 213 3.84 10.39 9.43
CA ARG A 213 4.53 11.62 8.98
C ARG A 213 5.90 11.78 9.66
N TYR A 214 6.01 11.39 10.93
CA TYR A 214 7.29 11.46 11.66
C TYR A 214 8.32 10.51 11.08
N SER A 215 7.98 9.24 10.88
CA SER A 215 8.93 8.27 10.32
C SER A 215 9.29 8.57 8.87
N LEU A 216 8.33 9.03 8.04
CA LEU A 216 8.64 9.48 6.68
C LEU A 216 9.61 10.67 6.69
N ALA A 217 9.39 11.64 7.58
CA ALA A 217 10.30 12.77 7.74
C ALA A 217 11.72 12.32 8.13
N LYS A 218 11.83 11.35 9.05
CA LYS A 218 13.12 10.77 9.46
C LYS A 218 13.83 10.06 8.30
N VAL A 219 13.10 9.33 7.46
CA VAL A 219 13.64 8.66 6.27
C VAL A 219 14.14 9.69 5.25
N VAL A 220 13.36 10.74 4.98
CA VAL A 220 13.74 11.85 4.07
C VAL A 220 15.01 12.54 4.55
N GLU A 221 15.09 12.87 5.85
CA GLU A 221 16.27 13.52 6.45
C GLU A 221 17.50 12.59 6.44
N ALA A 222 17.32 11.30 6.71
CA ALA A 222 18.41 10.32 6.70
C ALA A 222 19.02 10.16 5.30
N ALA A 223 18.22 10.31 4.22
CA ALA A 223 18.69 10.35 2.84
C ALA A 223 19.38 11.67 2.45
N GLY A 224 19.52 12.63 3.39
CA GLY A 224 20.13 13.93 3.13
C GLY A 224 19.25 14.88 2.33
N LEU A 225 17.94 14.67 2.36
CA LEU A 225 16.92 15.52 1.76
C LEU A 225 16.30 16.45 2.82
N PHE A 226 15.62 17.49 2.35
CA PHE A 226 14.90 18.46 3.17
C PHE A 226 13.44 18.48 2.80
N ILE A 227 12.55 18.61 3.78
CA ILE A 227 11.11 18.60 3.57
C ILE A 227 10.65 20.00 3.17
N HIS A 228 10.04 20.11 1.99
CA HIS A 228 9.41 21.34 1.53
C HIS A 228 7.96 21.43 1.99
N THR A 229 7.21 20.35 1.83
CA THR A 229 5.80 20.23 2.22
C THR A 229 5.49 18.80 2.61
N MET A 230 4.61 18.61 3.59
CA MET A 230 4.04 17.32 3.93
C MET A 230 2.57 17.51 4.32
N THR A 231 1.68 16.74 3.72
CA THR A 231 0.23 16.82 3.96
C THR A 231 -0.40 15.43 3.89
N ILE A 232 -1.63 15.34 4.37
CA ILE A 232 -2.43 14.12 4.29
C ILE A 232 -3.41 14.24 3.13
N SER A 233 -3.65 13.15 2.39
CA SER A 233 -4.67 13.06 1.35
C SER A 233 -6.07 13.39 1.89
N LYS A 234 -6.98 13.80 1.03
CA LYS A 234 -8.33 14.22 1.41
C LYS A 234 -9.07 13.22 2.30
N TYR A 235 -8.88 11.93 2.05
CA TYR A 235 -9.55 10.85 2.79
C TYR A 235 -8.68 10.27 3.92
N GLY A 236 -7.51 10.85 4.20
CA GLY A 236 -6.62 10.41 5.28
C GLY A 236 -5.81 9.16 4.99
N SER A 237 -5.94 8.57 3.79
CA SER A 237 -5.36 7.27 3.43
C SER A 237 -3.89 7.33 3.02
N ALA A 238 -3.37 8.50 2.65
CA ALA A 238 -1.99 8.67 2.20
C ALA A 238 -1.32 9.90 2.81
N ILE A 239 0.01 9.85 2.86
CA ILE A 239 0.90 10.97 3.16
C ILE A 239 1.53 11.43 1.86
N TYR A 240 1.37 12.70 1.52
CA TYR A 240 2.05 13.36 0.40
C TYR A 240 3.19 14.19 0.93
N CYS A 241 4.41 13.95 0.46
CA CYS A 241 5.60 14.70 0.84
C CYS A 241 6.30 15.25 -0.39
N ILE A 242 6.69 16.52 -0.33
CA ILE A 242 7.58 17.15 -1.32
C ILE A 242 8.93 17.34 -0.62
N ALA A 243 9.96 16.69 -1.15
CA ALA A 243 11.33 16.78 -0.64
C ALA A 243 12.26 17.41 -1.68
N THR A 244 13.40 17.96 -1.23
CA THR A 244 14.40 18.60 -2.08
C THR A 244 15.79 18.43 -1.49
N LYS A 245 16.83 18.49 -2.33
CA LYS A 245 18.21 18.55 -1.82
C LYS A 245 18.68 19.97 -1.50
N ASN A 246 17.91 20.98 -1.90
CA ASN A 246 18.24 22.38 -1.64
C ASN A 246 17.74 22.82 -0.25
N ARG A 247 18.66 22.97 0.70
CA ARG A 247 18.34 23.39 2.08
C ARG A 247 17.60 24.72 2.16
N SER A 248 17.79 25.63 1.22
CA SER A 248 17.10 26.93 1.25
C SER A 248 15.59 26.80 0.96
N CYS A 249 15.15 25.69 0.39
CA CYS A 249 13.75 25.37 0.14
C CYS A 249 13.11 24.55 1.26
N SER A 250 13.87 24.17 2.31
CA SER A 250 13.34 23.48 3.49
C SER A 250 12.37 24.38 4.25
N ARG A 251 11.21 23.82 4.63
CA ARG A 251 10.19 24.51 5.43
C ARG A 251 9.81 23.75 6.68
N LEU A 252 10.03 22.44 6.68
CA LEU A 252 9.64 21.51 7.72
C LEU A 252 10.81 20.57 8.05
N SER A 253 10.74 19.96 9.24
CA SER A 253 11.68 18.97 9.74
C SER A 253 10.92 17.83 10.42
N ALA A 254 11.58 16.75 10.80
CA ALA A 254 10.95 15.67 11.55
C ALA A 254 10.33 16.16 12.88
N GLU A 255 10.95 17.13 13.55
CA GLU A 255 10.42 17.69 14.82
C GLU A 255 9.01 18.30 14.69
N ASP A 256 8.64 18.80 13.48
CA ASP A 256 7.31 19.35 13.22
C ASP A 256 6.23 18.27 13.24
N PHE A 257 6.61 17.00 13.18
CA PHE A 257 5.73 15.83 13.16
C PHE A 257 5.90 14.92 14.38
N LYS A 258 6.56 15.39 15.43
CA LYS A 258 6.88 14.60 16.61
C LYS A 258 5.66 13.98 17.32
N ASP A 259 4.51 14.62 17.24
CA ASP A 259 3.24 14.13 17.78
C ASP A 259 2.76 12.84 17.09
N PHE A 260 3.33 12.51 15.93
CA PHE A 260 3.04 11.28 15.16
C PHE A 260 4.15 10.23 15.32
N GLN A 261 4.99 10.37 16.34
CA GLN A 261 5.98 9.38 16.69
C GLN A 261 5.31 8.07 17.10
N ALA A 262 5.74 6.96 16.51
CA ALA A 262 5.30 5.64 16.92
C ALA A 262 6.05 5.20 18.20
N ASP A 263 5.34 4.51 19.10
CA ASP A 263 5.94 3.78 20.21
C ASP A 263 5.74 2.28 19.97
N GLN A 264 6.84 1.54 19.85
CA GLN A 264 6.81 0.11 19.55
C GLN A 264 6.05 -0.67 20.63
N LEU A 265 6.32 -0.37 21.91
CA LEU A 265 5.74 -1.11 23.02
C LEU A 265 4.23 -0.86 23.14
N ASP A 266 3.82 0.40 22.94
CA ASP A 266 2.40 0.77 22.92
C ASP A 266 1.69 0.10 21.75
N PHE A 267 2.28 0.11 20.54
CA PHE A 267 1.73 -0.59 19.38
C PHE A 267 1.56 -2.09 19.66
N GLU A 268 2.60 -2.79 20.12
CA GLU A 268 2.54 -4.23 20.40
C GLU A 268 1.48 -4.57 21.47
N ASN A 269 1.36 -3.76 22.52
CA ASN A 269 0.36 -3.94 23.56
C ASN A 269 -1.07 -3.75 23.03
N LEU A 270 -1.31 -2.67 22.30
CA LEU A 270 -2.62 -2.37 21.71
C LEU A 270 -3.01 -3.42 20.66
N ALA A 271 -2.08 -3.82 19.81
CA ALA A 271 -2.32 -4.84 18.79
C ALA A 271 -2.66 -6.19 19.42
N THR A 272 -1.95 -6.59 20.48
CA THR A 272 -2.25 -7.81 21.23
C THR A 272 -3.66 -7.76 21.83
N GLN A 273 -4.06 -6.64 22.42
CA GLN A 273 -5.41 -6.46 22.97
C GLN A 273 -6.48 -6.52 21.87
N ARG A 274 -6.22 -5.90 20.70
CA ARG A 274 -7.16 -5.94 19.57
C ARG A 274 -7.33 -7.36 19.03
N VAL A 275 -6.25 -8.12 18.87
CA VAL A 275 -6.31 -9.52 18.44
C VAL A 275 -7.11 -10.35 19.42
N GLN A 276 -6.87 -10.22 20.73
CA GLN A 276 -7.63 -10.94 21.77
C GLN A 276 -9.12 -10.56 21.75
N LYS A 277 -9.43 -9.27 21.56
CA LYS A 277 -10.82 -8.80 21.45
C LYS A 277 -11.48 -9.37 20.20
N PHE A 278 -10.79 -9.33 19.05
CA PHE A 278 -11.29 -9.92 17.81
C PHE A 278 -11.55 -11.42 18.00
N GLN A 279 -10.60 -12.16 18.58
CA GLN A 279 -10.72 -13.59 18.85
C GLN A 279 -11.98 -13.90 19.67
N SER A 280 -12.18 -13.21 20.79
CA SER A 280 -13.35 -13.41 21.65
C SER A 280 -14.68 -13.11 20.96
N LEU A 281 -14.71 -12.12 20.09
CA LEU A 281 -15.93 -11.70 19.38
C LEU A 281 -16.22 -12.57 18.14
N TYR A 282 -15.18 -13.09 17.47
CA TYR A 282 -15.34 -13.90 16.26
C TYR A 282 -15.54 -15.41 16.58
N GLU A 283 -14.99 -15.93 17.67
CA GLU A 283 -15.08 -17.36 18.05
C GLU A 283 -16.49 -17.97 17.92
N PRO A 284 -17.60 -17.27 18.31
CA PRO A 284 -18.94 -17.82 18.15
C PRO A 284 -19.39 -18.03 16.68
N PHE A 285 -18.69 -17.43 15.74
CA PHE A 285 -19.06 -17.45 14.31
C PHE A 285 -18.13 -18.34 13.47
N GLN A 286 -17.01 -18.83 14.00
CA GLN A 286 -15.96 -19.49 13.22
C GLN A 286 -16.47 -20.66 12.34
N ASP A 287 -17.50 -21.40 12.79
CA ASP A 287 -18.06 -22.56 12.08
C ASP A 287 -19.38 -22.23 11.36
N GLN A 288 -19.74 -20.96 11.23
CA GLN A 288 -20.99 -20.56 10.59
C GLN A 288 -20.77 -20.20 9.11
N ASN A 289 -21.88 -19.97 8.40
CA ASN A 289 -21.83 -19.53 6.99
C ASN A 289 -21.45 -18.05 6.93
N ASN A 290 -20.13 -17.78 6.82
CA ASN A 290 -19.55 -16.45 6.85
C ASN A 290 -19.21 -15.94 5.45
N GLY A 291 -19.44 -14.64 5.24
CA GLY A 291 -18.95 -13.86 4.12
C GLY A 291 -17.96 -12.79 4.59
N PHE A 292 -16.96 -12.51 3.77
CA PHE A 292 -15.93 -11.52 4.02
C PHE A 292 -15.86 -10.54 2.86
N TYR A 293 -16.17 -9.26 3.14
CA TYR A 293 -16.14 -8.19 2.16
C TYR A 293 -15.00 -7.22 2.46
N ILE A 294 -14.19 -6.89 1.45
CA ILE A 294 -12.89 -6.19 1.62
C ILE A 294 -12.00 -7.02 2.57
N PHE A 295 -11.89 -8.28 2.28
CA PHE A 295 -11.38 -9.31 3.18
C PHE A 295 -9.88 -9.18 3.49
N GLN A 296 -9.08 -8.52 2.65
CA GLN A 296 -7.63 -8.40 2.85
C GLN A 296 -7.29 -7.79 4.21
N ARG A 297 -8.07 -6.83 4.68
CA ARG A 297 -7.86 -6.20 5.99
C ARG A 297 -8.28 -7.08 7.18
N LEU A 298 -9.10 -8.10 6.93
CA LEU A 298 -9.52 -9.05 7.94
C LEU A 298 -8.54 -10.22 8.08
N LEU A 299 -7.85 -10.60 7.02
CA LEU A 299 -6.92 -11.74 7.01
C LEU A 299 -5.90 -11.68 8.14
N PRO A 300 -5.22 -10.54 8.44
CA PRO A 300 -4.29 -10.47 9.55
C PRO A 300 -4.90 -10.84 10.91
N TYR A 301 -6.14 -10.44 11.16
CA TYR A 301 -6.84 -10.78 12.41
C TYR A 301 -7.22 -12.25 12.49
N LEU A 302 -7.72 -12.84 11.41
CA LEU A 302 -8.04 -14.27 11.35
C LEU A 302 -6.78 -15.11 11.57
N CYS A 303 -5.70 -14.81 10.88
CA CYS A 303 -4.42 -15.52 11.02
C CYS A 303 -3.82 -15.34 12.42
N ALA A 304 -3.75 -14.12 12.95
CA ALA A 304 -3.22 -13.84 14.29
C ALA A 304 -4.02 -14.51 15.40
N SER A 305 -5.32 -14.74 15.19
CA SER A 305 -6.21 -15.43 16.13
C SER A 305 -6.22 -16.95 15.97
N GLY A 306 -5.54 -17.49 14.95
CA GLY A 306 -5.49 -18.93 14.68
C GLY A 306 -6.76 -19.51 14.09
N PHE A 307 -7.64 -18.67 13.54
CA PHE A 307 -8.84 -19.14 12.83
C PHE A 307 -8.50 -19.55 11.40
N SER A 308 -9.17 -20.60 10.93
CA SER A 308 -9.06 -20.99 9.53
C SER A 308 -9.83 -20.01 8.63
N LEU A 309 -9.31 -19.80 7.42
CA LEU A 309 -9.93 -18.94 6.41
C LEU A 309 -11.12 -19.64 5.74
N HIS A 310 -12.19 -19.95 6.51
CA HIS A 310 -13.38 -20.57 5.99
C HIS A 310 -14.48 -19.57 5.74
N GLY A 311 -15.00 -19.53 4.50
CA GLY A 311 -16.09 -18.65 4.13
C GLY A 311 -16.06 -18.25 2.66
N ARG A 312 -16.95 -17.34 2.30
CA ARG A 312 -17.02 -16.75 0.95
C ARG A 312 -16.38 -15.37 0.97
N PHE A 313 -15.59 -15.07 -0.04
CA PHE A 313 -14.81 -13.83 -0.15
C PHE A 313 -15.39 -12.96 -1.26
N PHE A 314 -15.75 -11.73 -0.93
CA PHE A 314 -16.39 -10.78 -1.84
C PHE A 314 -15.55 -9.53 -2.03
N ASP A 315 -15.50 -9.04 -3.26
CA ASP A 315 -14.90 -7.75 -3.58
C ASP A 315 -15.60 -7.12 -4.79
N ASN A 316 -15.59 -5.79 -4.89
CA ASN A 316 -16.13 -5.07 -6.03
C ASN A 316 -15.12 -4.87 -7.17
N ASN A 317 -13.88 -5.24 -6.98
CA ASN A 317 -12.87 -5.16 -8.02
C ASN A 317 -13.13 -6.21 -9.11
N THR A 318 -13.62 -5.76 -10.25
CA THR A 318 -13.99 -6.66 -11.35
C THR A 318 -12.83 -7.49 -11.89
N LEU A 319 -11.58 -7.07 -11.70
CA LEU A 319 -10.39 -7.82 -12.11
C LEU A 319 -10.18 -9.08 -11.27
N TRP A 320 -10.77 -9.15 -10.09
CA TRP A 320 -10.63 -10.28 -9.16
C TRP A 320 -11.77 -11.29 -9.25
N HIS A 321 -12.89 -10.91 -9.86
CA HIS A 321 -14.09 -11.78 -9.90
C HIS A 321 -13.80 -13.12 -10.57
N ASN A 322 -14.27 -14.18 -9.93
CA ASN A 322 -14.11 -15.57 -10.34
C ASN A 322 -12.65 -16.07 -10.36
N LYS A 323 -11.72 -15.33 -9.76
CA LYS A 323 -10.32 -15.72 -9.62
C LYS A 323 -10.03 -16.22 -8.21
N PHE A 324 -8.97 -17.02 -8.11
CA PHE A 324 -8.38 -17.43 -6.85
C PHE A 324 -7.26 -16.49 -6.46
N LEU A 325 -7.06 -16.34 -5.17
CA LEU A 325 -5.93 -15.63 -4.57
C LEU A 325 -5.09 -16.64 -3.78
N ASP A 326 -3.76 -16.61 -3.96
CA ASP A 326 -2.86 -17.49 -3.22
C ASP A 326 -3.07 -17.36 -1.71
N GLY A 327 -3.13 -18.50 -1.01
CA GLY A 327 -3.35 -18.59 0.43
C GLY A 327 -4.77 -18.28 0.91
N VAL A 328 -5.71 -17.96 0.00
CA VAL A 328 -7.13 -17.74 0.33
C VAL A 328 -7.99 -18.84 -0.28
N PRO A 329 -8.76 -19.60 0.50
CA PRO A 329 -9.57 -20.68 -0.02
C PRO A 329 -10.77 -20.16 -0.81
N GLY A 330 -10.99 -20.73 -2.00
CA GLY A 330 -12.11 -20.39 -2.86
C GLY A 330 -11.84 -19.21 -3.81
N LYS A 331 -12.83 -18.92 -4.63
CA LYS A 331 -12.79 -17.80 -5.59
C LYS A 331 -13.29 -16.52 -4.94
N ILE A 332 -12.77 -15.39 -5.41
CA ILE A 332 -13.34 -14.09 -5.07
C ILE A 332 -14.63 -13.91 -5.87
N GLU A 333 -15.72 -13.71 -5.16
CA GLU A 333 -17.06 -13.51 -5.70
C GLU A 333 -17.36 -12.00 -5.84
N ASN A 334 -18.30 -11.66 -6.73
CA ASN A 334 -18.75 -10.29 -6.83
C ASN A 334 -19.88 -10.01 -5.81
N TYR A 335 -20.20 -8.73 -5.64
CA TYR A 335 -21.24 -8.30 -4.71
C TYR A 335 -22.64 -8.86 -5.08
N GLN A 336 -22.93 -9.05 -6.37
CA GLN A 336 -24.21 -9.62 -6.80
C GLN A 336 -24.35 -11.09 -6.39
N ASP A 337 -23.26 -11.87 -6.42
CA ASP A 337 -23.25 -13.26 -5.95
C ASP A 337 -23.62 -13.35 -4.45
N PHE A 338 -23.23 -12.34 -3.64
CA PHE A 338 -23.67 -12.23 -2.26
C PHE A 338 -25.18 -11.91 -2.18
N LEU A 339 -25.68 -10.97 -2.97
CA LEU A 339 -27.11 -10.61 -2.96
C LEU A 339 -28.01 -11.78 -3.38
N ASP A 340 -27.57 -12.55 -4.38
CA ASP A 340 -28.32 -13.71 -4.90
C ASP A 340 -28.32 -14.90 -3.92
N ASN A 341 -27.24 -15.05 -3.13
CA ASN A 341 -27.10 -16.10 -2.14
C ASN A 341 -26.42 -15.57 -0.88
N PRO A 342 -27.15 -14.86 0.00
CA PRO A 342 -26.60 -14.26 1.21
C PRO A 342 -26.01 -15.27 2.20
N THR A 343 -24.92 -14.88 2.87
CA THR A 343 -24.37 -15.61 4.00
C THR A 343 -25.14 -15.27 5.29
N GLU A 344 -25.04 -16.11 6.33
CA GLU A 344 -25.62 -15.81 7.64
C GLU A 344 -24.98 -14.58 8.29
N ASN A 345 -23.67 -14.44 8.11
CA ASN A 345 -22.89 -13.31 8.63
C ASN A 345 -22.07 -12.70 7.49
N LEU A 346 -21.93 -11.38 7.49
CA LEU A 346 -21.03 -10.66 6.59
C LEU A 346 -20.13 -9.73 7.39
N PHE A 347 -18.82 -9.96 7.30
CA PHE A 347 -17.78 -9.17 7.94
C PHE A 347 -17.19 -8.17 6.94
N ILE A 348 -17.26 -6.89 7.26
CA ILE A 348 -16.87 -5.76 6.40
C ILE A 348 -15.74 -5.01 7.08
N PHE A 349 -14.51 -5.10 6.56
CA PHE A 349 -13.34 -4.45 7.12
C PHE A 349 -12.83 -3.35 6.18
N SER A 350 -13.34 -2.15 6.36
CA SER A 350 -12.92 -0.96 5.64
C SER A 350 -12.74 0.21 6.60
N HIS A 351 -11.62 0.89 6.54
CA HIS A 351 -11.37 2.06 7.40
C HIS A 351 -12.28 3.26 7.10
N SER A 352 -12.66 3.42 5.83
CA SER A 352 -13.31 4.65 5.37
C SER A 352 -14.77 4.47 4.96
N PHE A 353 -15.23 3.23 4.71
CA PHE A 353 -16.52 2.99 4.06
C PHE A 353 -17.39 1.92 4.74
N SER A 354 -16.95 1.36 5.89
CA SER A 354 -17.71 0.29 6.56
C SER A 354 -19.15 0.69 6.89
N ASP A 355 -19.35 1.88 7.40
CA ASP A 355 -20.67 2.33 7.84
C ASP A 355 -21.60 2.60 6.64
N GLU A 356 -21.09 3.22 5.57
CA GLU A 356 -21.86 3.44 4.33
C GLU A 356 -22.26 2.11 3.66
N ILE A 357 -21.37 1.11 3.69
CA ILE A 357 -21.65 -0.23 3.15
C ILE A 357 -22.72 -0.91 4.00
N ILE A 358 -22.61 -0.84 5.33
CA ILE A 358 -23.59 -1.42 6.25
C ILE A 358 -24.96 -0.77 6.07
N ASP A 359 -25.02 0.55 5.98
CA ASP A 359 -26.28 1.28 5.78
C ASP A 359 -26.96 0.85 4.47
N SER A 360 -26.18 0.80 3.38
CA SER A 360 -26.69 0.35 2.07
C SER A 360 -27.19 -1.09 2.08
N LEU A 361 -26.49 -1.99 2.79
CA LEU A 361 -26.90 -3.40 2.90
C LEU A 361 -28.11 -3.59 3.82
N SER A 362 -28.20 -2.79 4.89
CA SER A 362 -29.32 -2.85 5.84
C SER A 362 -30.64 -2.47 5.19
N GLU A 363 -30.61 -1.52 4.24
CA GLU A 363 -31.81 -1.10 3.46
C GLU A 363 -32.37 -2.22 2.60
N LEU A 364 -31.56 -3.21 2.22
CA LEU A 364 -31.99 -4.35 1.39
C LEU A 364 -32.78 -5.41 2.16
N GLY A 365 -32.79 -5.37 3.51
CA GLY A 365 -33.55 -6.30 4.35
C GLY A 365 -33.10 -7.78 4.21
N LEU A 366 -31.83 -8.02 3.92
CA LEU A 366 -31.27 -9.36 3.78
C LEU A 366 -31.24 -10.10 5.13
N PRO A 367 -31.40 -11.45 5.13
CA PRO A 367 -31.34 -12.25 6.35
C PRO A 367 -29.89 -12.47 6.84
N THR A 368 -29.04 -11.45 6.75
CA THR A 368 -27.61 -11.49 7.05
C THR A 368 -27.30 -10.58 8.23
N ARG A 369 -26.54 -11.06 9.19
CA ARG A 369 -25.98 -10.22 10.25
C ARG A 369 -24.75 -9.50 9.73
N LEU A 370 -24.72 -8.17 9.85
CA LEU A 370 -23.66 -7.32 9.34
C LEU A 370 -22.70 -6.92 10.48
N PHE A 371 -21.41 -7.06 10.24
CA PHE A 371 -20.35 -6.73 11.20
C PHE A 371 -19.33 -5.83 10.52
N SER A 372 -19.10 -4.64 11.09
CA SER A 372 -18.02 -3.74 10.65
C SER A 372 -16.80 -3.85 11.55
N GLN A 373 -15.71 -3.22 11.15
CA GLN A 373 -14.56 -3.02 12.00
C GLN A 373 -14.94 -2.31 13.31
N ASN A 374 -15.85 -1.33 13.25
CA ASN A 374 -16.37 -0.62 14.43
C ASN A 374 -17.12 -1.55 15.39
N THR A 375 -17.84 -2.57 14.90
CA THR A 375 -18.50 -3.58 15.71
C THR A 375 -17.51 -4.33 16.61
N PHE A 376 -16.31 -4.61 16.10
CA PHE A 376 -15.27 -5.31 16.85
C PHE A 376 -14.47 -4.39 17.77
N PHE A 377 -14.20 -3.16 17.36
CA PHE A 377 -13.20 -2.33 18.02
C PHE A 377 -13.75 -1.07 18.70
N HIS A 378 -14.90 -0.55 18.30
CA HIS A 378 -15.50 0.69 18.84
C HIS A 378 -14.50 1.86 18.80
N ASP A 379 -13.91 2.09 17.61
CA ASP A 379 -12.91 3.14 17.41
C ASP A 379 -13.53 4.55 17.34
#